data_5932fbf7d6757790790f84a7f78fa4ef
#
_entry.id   5932fbf7d6757790790f84a7f78fa4ef
#
_cell.length_a   1.000
_cell.length_b   1.000
_cell.length_c   1.000
_cell.angle_alpha   90.00
_cell.angle_beta   90.00
_cell.angle_gamma   90.00
#
_symmetry.space_group_name_H-M   'P 1'
#
loop_
_entity.id
_entity.type
_entity.pdbx_description
1 polymer ?
#
loop_
_entity_poly.entity_id
_entity_poly.type
_entity_poly.pdbx_seq_one_letter_code
_entity_poly.pdbx_strand_id
1 'polypeptide(L)'
;MNKKAFEQENMGRAKFRGFCNSYDITTTFTNERFDRLDAYAYASGMTVGVEIKNRKCEYEKFPTLYIEEIKYKWMQSKMNHQEMVNGWFVYTFCNHLYLIDAKTINKLLNKKIIQIEEIELPIEYNSDKKIIKRILPIPKEYARLFESDSQNRWHRLRKNIIVS
;
A
#
# COMPACT_ATOMS: atom_id res chain seq x y z
N MET A 1 21.39 3.68 -2.94
CA MET A 1 20.03 4.24 -2.74
C MET A 1 20.14 5.74 -2.47
N ASN A 2 19.32 6.54 -3.14
CA ASN A 2 19.33 8.00 -2.95
C ASN A 2 18.85 8.31 -1.51
N LYS A 3 19.56 9.21 -0.80
CA LYS A 3 19.24 9.63 0.59
C LYS A 3 17.76 10.04 0.74
N LYS A 4 17.21 10.77 -0.25
CA LYS A 4 15.79 11.18 -0.25
C LYS A 4 14.82 10.00 -0.35
N ALA A 5 15.15 8.96 -1.10
CA ALA A 5 14.32 7.76 -1.22
C ALA A 5 14.27 6.99 0.09
N PHE A 6 15.41 6.86 0.76
CA PHE A 6 15.51 6.22 2.08
C PHE A 6 14.71 6.98 3.16
N GLU A 7 14.80 8.31 3.17
CA GLU A 7 14.01 9.14 4.09
C GLU A 7 12.50 8.96 3.86
N GLN A 8 12.06 8.89 2.60
CA GLN A 8 10.66 8.69 2.27
C GLN A 8 10.13 7.31 2.70
N GLU A 9 10.92 6.27 2.51
CA GLU A 9 10.61 4.92 2.98
C GLU A 9 10.46 4.88 4.49
N ASN A 10 11.41 5.45 5.23
CA ASN A 10 11.37 5.53 6.69
C ASN A 10 10.16 6.32 7.21
N MET A 11 9.78 7.42 6.55
CA MET A 11 8.58 8.17 6.89
C MET A 11 7.30 7.32 6.71
N GLY A 12 7.19 6.58 5.62
CA GLY A 12 6.07 5.68 5.37
C GLY A 12 5.99 4.58 6.43
N ARG A 13 7.11 3.96 6.77
CA ARG A 13 7.20 2.94 7.81
C ARG A 13 6.80 3.48 9.20
N ALA A 14 7.26 4.68 9.55
CA ALA A 14 6.90 5.32 10.82
C ALA A 14 5.39 5.60 10.94
N LYS A 15 4.77 6.10 9.87
CA LYS A 15 3.31 6.33 9.82
C LYS A 15 2.54 5.02 9.93
N PHE A 16 2.95 3.99 9.20
CA PHE A 16 2.32 2.68 9.27
C PHE A 16 2.45 2.04 10.65
N ARG A 17 3.61 2.19 11.30
CA ARG A 17 3.79 1.75 12.70
C ARG A 17 2.81 2.45 13.64
N GLY A 18 2.65 3.76 13.52
CA GLY A 18 1.67 4.53 14.30
C GLY A 18 0.25 4.04 14.08
N PHE A 19 -0.12 3.77 12.82
CA PHE A 19 -1.41 3.15 12.48
C PHE A 19 -1.59 1.79 13.16
N CYS A 20 -0.62 0.90 13.04
CA CYS A 20 -0.69 -0.43 13.65
C CYS A 20 -0.82 -0.36 15.17
N ASN A 21 -0.08 0.54 15.81
CA ASN A 21 -0.18 0.76 17.27
C ASN A 21 -1.58 1.21 17.69
N SER A 22 -2.25 2.04 16.88
CA SER A 22 -3.62 2.50 17.17
C SER A 22 -4.67 1.39 17.11
N TYR A 23 -4.35 0.27 16.46
CA TYR A 23 -5.26 -0.88 16.28
C TYR A 23 -4.73 -2.18 16.90
N ASP A 24 -3.74 -2.10 17.81
CA ASP A 24 -3.13 -3.26 18.48
C ASP A 24 -2.60 -4.32 17.50
N ILE A 25 -2.06 -3.86 16.37
CA ILE A 25 -1.47 -4.70 15.34
C ILE A 25 0.05 -4.73 15.55
N THR A 26 0.62 -5.92 15.72
CA THR A 26 2.08 -6.10 15.78
C THR A 26 2.67 -6.04 14.36
N THR A 27 3.78 -5.33 14.21
CA THR A 27 4.42 -5.13 12.91
C THR A 27 5.90 -5.47 12.98
N THR A 28 6.38 -6.21 11.98
CA THR A 28 7.81 -6.46 11.75
C THR A 28 8.18 -5.91 10.39
N PHE A 29 9.12 -4.94 10.36
CA PHE A 29 9.64 -4.40 9.10
C PHE A 29 10.74 -5.30 8.56
N THR A 30 10.75 -5.47 7.25
CA THR A 30 11.80 -6.21 6.56
C THR A 30 13.05 -5.34 6.46
N ASN A 31 14.21 -5.93 6.74
CA ASN A 31 15.50 -5.25 6.66
C ASN A 31 16.32 -5.68 5.46
N GLU A 32 15.88 -6.71 4.76
CA GLU A 32 16.62 -7.27 3.64
C GLU A 32 16.38 -6.44 2.37
N ARG A 33 17.49 -6.04 1.74
CA ARG A 33 17.50 -5.26 0.50
C ARG A 33 16.77 -5.94 -0.68
N PHE A 34 16.53 -7.24 -0.57
CA PHE A 34 15.89 -8.09 -1.56
C PHE A 34 14.50 -8.56 -1.16
N ASP A 35 14.02 -8.20 0.02
CA ASP A 35 12.65 -8.51 0.41
C ASP A 35 11.69 -7.66 -0.44
N ARG A 36 10.70 -8.32 -1.03
CA ARG A 36 9.73 -7.66 -1.91
C ARG A 36 8.61 -6.97 -1.14
N LEU A 37 8.54 -7.19 0.16
CA LEU A 37 7.62 -6.53 1.08
C LEU A 37 8.34 -5.59 2.01
N ASP A 38 7.64 -4.57 2.46
CA ASP A 38 8.17 -3.61 3.43
C ASP A 38 7.99 -4.08 4.88
N ALA A 39 6.93 -4.86 5.15
CA ALA A 39 6.60 -5.32 6.48
C ALA A 39 5.69 -6.55 6.49
N TYR A 40 5.60 -7.17 7.65
CA TYR A 40 4.55 -8.13 8.01
C TYR A 40 3.76 -7.56 9.19
N ALA A 41 2.44 -7.68 9.13
CA ALA A 41 1.52 -7.32 10.19
C ALA A 41 0.88 -8.59 10.77
N TYR A 42 0.71 -8.61 12.09
CA TYR A 42 0.15 -9.75 12.82
C TYR A 42 -1.03 -9.27 13.65
N ALA A 43 -2.20 -9.81 13.35
CA ALA A 43 -3.43 -9.49 14.06
C ALA A 43 -4.29 -10.75 14.19
N SER A 44 -4.79 -11.00 15.38
CA SER A 44 -5.68 -12.15 15.67
C SER A 44 -5.14 -13.51 15.18
N GLY A 45 -3.82 -13.73 15.33
CA GLY A 45 -3.15 -14.96 14.88
C GLY A 45 -2.94 -15.07 13.36
N MET A 46 -3.23 -14.02 12.61
CA MET A 46 -3.09 -13.99 11.15
C MET A 46 -1.88 -13.15 10.73
N THR A 47 -1.16 -13.64 9.73
CA THR A 47 -0.05 -12.92 9.09
C THR A 47 -0.52 -12.25 7.80
N VAL A 48 -0.21 -10.96 7.68
CA VAL A 48 -0.51 -10.15 6.50
C VAL A 48 0.79 -9.54 5.98
N GLY A 49 1.05 -9.69 4.69
CA GLY A 49 2.17 -9.00 4.02
C GLY A 49 1.80 -7.56 3.70
N VAL A 50 2.75 -6.64 3.79
CA VAL A 50 2.49 -5.20 3.62
C VAL A 50 3.49 -4.56 2.66
N GLU A 51 2.98 -3.85 1.68
CA GLU A 51 3.71 -2.93 0.80
C GLU A 51 3.32 -1.50 1.16
N ILE A 52 4.31 -0.63 1.42
CA ILE A 52 4.09 0.74 1.88
C ILE A 52 4.60 1.73 0.84
N LYS A 53 3.77 2.69 0.46
CA LYS A 53 4.16 3.82 -0.40
C LYS A 53 3.89 5.14 0.30
N ASN A 54 4.95 5.91 0.58
CA ASN A 54 4.81 7.25 1.11
C ASN A 54 4.74 8.27 -0.02
N ARG A 55 3.74 9.16 0.04
CA ARG A 55 3.47 10.20 -0.95
C ARG A 55 3.61 11.58 -0.32
N LYS A 56 4.27 12.50 -1.04
CA LYS A 56 4.48 13.89 -0.59
C LYS A 56 3.34 14.83 -0.95
N CYS A 57 2.37 14.36 -1.76
CA CYS A 57 1.22 15.18 -2.15
C CYS A 57 0.06 15.04 -1.17
N GLU A 58 -0.91 15.94 -1.30
CA GLU A 58 -2.18 15.84 -0.57
C GLU A 58 -2.91 14.54 -0.94
N TYR A 59 -3.60 13.95 0.05
CA TYR A 59 -4.25 12.64 -0.11
C TYR A 59 -5.38 12.65 -1.15
N GLU A 60 -5.95 13.81 -1.45
CA GLU A 60 -7.02 13.99 -2.44
C GLU A 60 -6.52 14.29 -3.86
N LYS A 61 -5.22 14.56 -4.03
CA LYS A 61 -4.68 15.05 -5.30
C LYS A 61 -5.01 14.16 -6.50
N PHE A 62 -5.01 12.84 -6.32
CA PHE A 62 -5.33 11.89 -7.38
C PHE A 62 -6.50 10.99 -6.97
N PRO A 63 -7.43 10.68 -7.89
CA PRO A 63 -8.57 9.82 -7.59
C PRO A 63 -8.21 8.34 -7.45
N THR A 64 -7.02 7.95 -7.87
CA THR A 64 -6.58 6.56 -8.03
C THR A 64 -5.29 6.29 -7.27
N LEU A 65 -5.18 5.08 -6.71
CA LEU A 65 -3.94 4.53 -6.18
C LEU A 65 -3.34 3.57 -7.21
N TYR A 66 -2.06 3.73 -7.56
CA TYR A 66 -1.39 2.86 -8.53
C TYR A 66 -0.59 1.78 -7.83
N ILE A 67 -0.98 0.52 -8.05
CA ILE A 67 -0.27 -0.65 -7.56
C ILE A 67 0.48 -1.29 -8.71
N GLU A 68 1.78 -1.53 -8.57
CA GLU A 68 2.54 -2.25 -9.59
C GLU A 68 2.06 -3.70 -9.68
N GLU A 69 1.74 -4.16 -10.89
CA GLU A 69 1.24 -5.52 -11.13
C GLU A 69 2.17 -6.59 -10.55
N ILE A 70 3.48 -6.39 -10.69
CA ILE A 70 4.48 -7.35 -10.19
C ILE A 70 4.40 -7.52 -8.67
N LYS A 71 4.15 -6.44 -7.92
CA LYS A 71 3.98 -6.48 -6.46
C LYS A 71 2.70 -7.22 -6.07
N TYR A 72 1.61 -6.95 -6.77
CA TYR A 72 0.34 -7.63 -6.57
C TYR A 72 0.45 -9.14 -6.85
N LYS A 73 1.03 -9.52 -8.00
CA LYS A 73 1.23 -10.94 -8.37
C LYS A 73 2.10 -11.68 -7.37
N TRP A 74 3.16 -11.04 -6.90
CA TRP A 74 4.02 -11.64 -5.88
C TRP A 74 3.25 -11.86 -4.57
N MET A 75 2.44 -10.90 -4.14
CA MET A 75 1.60 -11.01 -2.95
C MET A 75 0.56 -12.14 -3.10
N GLN A 76 -0.08 -12.24 -4.26
CA GLN A 76 -0.99 -13.34 -4.59
C GLN A 76 -0.30 -14.71 -4.51
N SER A 77 0.91 -14.82 -5.03
CA SER A 77 1.70 -16.05 -4.96
C SER A 77 1.95 -16.48 -3.51
N LYS A 78 2.33 -15.55 -2.64
CA LYS A 78 2.53 -15.82 -1.21
C LYS A 78 1.26 -16.25 -0.49
N MET A 79 0.12 -15.64 -0.84
CA MET A 79 -1.18 -16.03 -0.32
C MET A 79 -1.57 -17.45 -0.79
N ASN A 80 -1.35 -17.77 -2.06
CA ASN A 80 -1.63 -19.09 -2.63
C ASN A 80 -0.76 -20.21 -2.00
N HIS A 81 0.47 -19.88 -1.60
CA HIS A 81 1.34 -20.81 -0.86
C HIS A 81 1.07 -20.80 0.67
N GLN A 82 0.02 -20.15 1.12
CA GLN A 82 -0.39 -20.05 2.53
C GLN A 82 0.67 -19.44 3.46
N GLU A 83 1.61 -18.67 2.93
CA GLU A 83 2.62 -17.95 3.73
C GLU A 83 2.01 -16.73 4.45
N MET A 84 0.88 -16.23 3.95
CA MET A 84 0.08 -15.16 4.53
C MET A 84 -1.39 -15.33 4.16
N VAL A 85 -2.29 -14.79 4.98
CA VAL A 85 -3.74 -14.88 4.72
C VAL A 85 -4.28 -13.76 3.83
N ASN A 86 -3.57 -12.63 3.77
CA ASN A 86 -3.91 -11.48 2.94
C ASN A 86 -2.66 -10.61 2.71
N GLY A 87 -2.78 -9.64 1.83
CA GLY A 87 -1.77 -8.62 1.58
C GLY A 87 -2.39 -7.24 1.68
N TRP A 88 -1.67 -6.28 2.24
CA TRP A 88 -2.07 -4.89 2.32
C TRP A 88 -1.18 -4.01 1.47
N PHE A 89 -1.80 -3.14 0.69
CA PHE A 89 -1.16 -2.02 0.00
C PHE A 89 -1.54 -0.75 0.75
N VAL A 90 -0.52 -0.10 1.31
CA VAL A 90 -0.68 1.05 2.20
C VAL A 90 -0.06 2.27 1.54
N TYR A 91 -0.84 3.33 1.42
CA TYR A 91 -0.39 4.62 0.89
C TYR A 91 -0.47 5.66 2.00
N THR A 92 0.67 6.15 2.44
CA THR A 92 0.75 7.19 3.46
C THR A 92 0.96 8.56 2.82
N PHE A 93 0.22 9.53 3.30
CA PHE A 93 0.33 10.95 2.98
C PHE A 93 0.76 11.72 4.23
N CYS A 94 0.53 13.00 4.36
CA CYS A 94 0.94 13.75 5.54
C CYS A 94 0.35 13.13 6.82
N ASN A 95 -0.95 13.25 7.02
CA ASN A 95 -1.71 12.71 8.16
C ASN A 95 -2.83 11.75 7.73
N HIS A 96 -2.79 11.26 6.49
CA HIS A 96 -3.76 10.33 5.93
C HIS A 96 -3.11 9.03 5.49
N LEU A 97 -3.88 7.96 5.52
CA LEU A 97 -3.48 6.62 5.08
C LEU A 97 -4.62 5.95 4.34
N TYR A 98 -4.36 5.49 3.12
CA TYR A 98 -5.23 4.56 2.40
C TYR A 98 -4.69 3.15 2.54
N LEU A 99 -5.61 2.21 2.79
CA LEU A 99 -5.30 0.79 2.85
C LEU A 99 -6.29 0.01 1.99
N ILE A 100 -5.75 -0.78 1.05
CA ILE A 100 -6.52 -1.75 0.29
C ILE A 100 -5.87 -3.12 0.40
N ASP A 101 -6.68 -4.16 0.54
CA ASP A 101 -6.18 -5.52 0.63
C ASP A 101 -6.23 -6.27 -0.70
N ALA A 102 -5.36 -7.26 -0.85
CA ALA A 102 -5.19 -8.03 -2.08
C ALA A 102 -6.46 -8.81 -2.45
N LYS A 103 -7.25 -9.25 -1.49
CA LYS A 103 -8.52 -9.95 -1.75
C LYS A 103 -9.55 -9.01 -2.39
N THR A 104 -9.61 -7.76 -1.93
CA THR A 104 -10.45 -6.72 -2.55
C THR A 104 -10.00 -6.44 -3.97
N ILE A 105 -8.69 -6.29 -4.22
CA ILE A 105 -8.14 -6.10 -5.58
C ILE A 105 -8.53 -7.25 -6.49
N ASN A 106 -8.42 -8.48 -6.02
CA ASN A 106 -8.82 -9.66 -6.79
C ASN A 106 -10.31 -9.61 -7.20
N LYS A 107 -11.18 -9.19 -6.29
CA LYS A 107 -12.61 -9.01 -6.60
C LYS A 107 -12.83 -7.91 -7.65
N LEU A 108 -12.10 -6.79 -7.56
CA LEU A 108 -12.19 -5.70 -8.55
C LEU A 108 -11.78 -6.17 -9.94
N LEU A 109 -10.71 -6.95 -10.05
CA LEU A 109 -10.26 -7.56 -11.30
C LEU A 109 -11.28 -8.55 -11.86
N ASN A 110 -11.78 -9.47 -11.05
CA ASN A 110 -12.74 -10.49 -11.47
C ASN A 110 -14.06 -9.88 -11.95
N LYS A 111 -14.47 -8.76 -11.38
CA LYS A 111 -15.66 -8.01 -11.78
C LYS A 111 -15.40 -7.00 -12.90
N LYS A 112 -14.19 -6.93 -13.41
CA LYS A 112 -13.75 -6.00 -14.46
C LYS A 112 -14.02 -4.52 -14.12
N ILE A 113 -14.00 -4.19 -12.82
CA ILE A 113 -14.08 -2.80 -12.34
C ILE A 113 -12.74 -2.10 -12.59
N ILE A 114 -11.64 -2.84 -12.47
CA ILE A 114 -10.30 -2.40 -12.84
C ILE A 114 -9.68 -3.39 -13.82
N GLN A 115 -8.71 -2.91 -14.56
CA GLN A 115 -7.88 -3.72 -15.45
C GLN A 115 -6.42 -3.27 -15.34
N ILE A 116 -5.51 -4.14 -15.77
CA ILE A 116 -4.09 -3.80 -15.82
C ILE A 116 -3.87 -2.78 -16.93
N GLU A 117 -3.17 -1.71 -16.61
CA GLU A 117 -2.81 -0.63 -17.53
C GLU A 117 -1.30 -0.50 -17.64
N GLU A 118 -0.82 -0.03 -18.80
CA GLU A 118 0.58 0.34 -19.00
C GLU A 118 0.71 1.85 -18.90
N ILE A 119 1.63 2.32 -18.07
CA ILE A 119 1.93 3.74 -17.91
C ILE A 119 3.42 4.00 -18.05
N GLU A 120 3.76 5.14 -18.62
CA GLU A 120 5.12 5.65 -18.61
C GLU A 120 5.39 6.39 -17.30
N LEU A 121 6.45 6.00 -16.62
CA LEU A 121 6.93 6.68 -15.42
C LEU A 121 8.41 7.03 -15.58
N PRO A 122 8.88 8.16 -15.02
CA PRO A 122 10.30 8.44 -14.95
C PRO A 122 11.00 7.36 -14.11
N ILE A 123 12.19 6.94 -14.52
CA ILE A 123 13.00 5.94 -13.80
C ILE A 123 13.35 6.47 -12.40
N GLU A 124 13.70 7.75 -12.35
CA GLU A 124 13.99 8.47 -11.11
C GLU A 124 13.27 9.82 -11.12
N TYR A 125 13.08 10.39 -9.93
CA TYR A 125 12.52 11.73 -9.80
C TYR A 125 13.38 12.74 -10.58
N ASN A 126 12.76 13.48 -11.51
CA ASN A 126 13.40 14.40 -12.47
C ASN A 126 14.29 13.75 -13.54
N SER A 127 14.12 12.46 -13.82
CA SER A 127 14.79 11.81 -14.95
C SER A 127 14.00 11.98 -16.24
N ASP A 128 14.69 12.33 -17.34
CA ASP A 128 14.12 12.30 -18.69
C ASP A 128 13.91 10.86 -19.21
N LYS A 129 14.59 9.90 -18.58
CA LYS A 129 14.44 8.48 -18.89
C LYS A 129 13.15 7.94 -18.30
N LYS A 130 12.34 7.36 -19.15
CA LYS A 130 11.05 6.75 -18.78
C LYS A 130 11.11 5.25 -18.90
N ILE A 131 10.29 4.58 -18.09
CA ILE A 131 10.07 3.14 -18.15
C ILE A 131 8.56 2.88 -18.20
N ILE A 132 8.17 1.88 -18.98
CA ILE A 132 6.79 1.41 -18.99
C ILE A 132 6.60 0.48 -17.81
N LYS A 133 5.61 0.77 -16.98
CA LYS A 133 5.18 -0.09 -15.87
C LYS A 133 3.75 -0.55 -16.08
N ARG A 134 3.51 -1.81 -15.75
CA ARG A 134 2.17 -2.37 -15.67
C ARG A 134 1.62 -2.13 -14.27
N ILE A 135 0.46 -1.51 -14.18
CA ILE A 135 -0.15 -1.08 -12.94
C ILE A 135 -1.62 -1.49 -12.85
N LEU A 136 -2.11 -1.53 -11.63
CA LEU A 136 -3.51 -1.65 -11.26
C LEU A 136 -3.97 -0.30 -10.74
N PRO A 137 -4.84 0.43 -11.48
CA PRO A 137 -5.40 1.69 -11.02
C PRO A 137 -6.58 1.43 -10.08
N ILE A 138 -6.37 1.62 -8.80
CA ILE A 138 -7.39 1.38 -7.79
C ILE A 138 -8.13 2.69 -7.48
N PRO A 139 -9.43 2.81 -7.77
CA PRO A 139 -10.21 3.94 -7.32
C PRO A 139 -10.22 4.03 -5.80
N LYS A 140 -9.97 5.21 -5.25
CA LYS A 140 -9.78 5.41 -3.80
C LYS A 140 -11.01 5.06 -2.96
N GLU A 141 -12.21 5.10 -3.53
CA GLU A 141 -13.42 4.68 -2.84
C GLU A 141 -13.45 3.21 -2.41
N TYR A 142 -12.65 2.35 -3.04
CA TYR A 142 -12.49 0.94 -2.63
C TYR A 142 -11.43 0.73 -1.55
N ALA A 143 -10.65 1.76 -1.23
CA ALA A 143 -9.67 1.72 -0.15
C ALA A 143 -10.24 2.32 1.15
N ARG A 144 -9.83 1.76 2.27
CA ARG A 144 -10.13 2.32 3.59
C ARG A 144 -9.27 3.56 3.81
N LEU A 145 -9.88 4.64 4.29
CA LEU A 145 -9.19 5.90 4.59
C LEU A 145 -9.13 6.12 6.09
N PHE A 146 -7.94 6.44 6.57
CA PHE A 146 -7.65 6.78 7.97
C PHE A 146 -6.97 8.13 8.06
N GLU A 147 -7.14 8.80 9.19
CA GLU A 147 -6.51 10.06 9.53
C GLU A 147 -5.87 9.98 10.91
N SER A 148 -4.68 10.55 11.07
CA SER A 148 -4.04 10.70 12.37
C SER A 148 -4.40 12.04 13.02
N ASP A 149 -4.68 12.01 14.32
CA ASP A 149 -4.86 13.22 15.12
C ASP A 149 -3.52 13.82 15.59
N SER A 150 -3.58 14.93 16.33
CA SER A 150 -2.42 15.63 16.87
C SER A 150 -1.60 14.77 17.88
N GLN A 151 -2.15 13.67 18.39
CA GLN A 151 -1.51 12.71 19.28
C GLN A 151 -1.02 11.46 18.56
N ASN A 152 -0.96 11.49 17.22
CA ASN A 152 -0.61 10.35 16.36
C ASN A 152 -1.50 9.11 16.54
N ARG A 153 -2.75 9.29 16.96
CA ARG A 153 -3.75 8.22 16.98
C ARG A 153 -4.48 8.22 15.64
N TRP A 154 -4.63 7.03 15.07
CA TRP A 154 -5.25 6.84 13.76
C TRP A 154 -6.71 6.45 13.91
N HIS A 155 -7.57 7.14 13.19
CA HIS A 155 -9.02 6.94 13.18
C HIS A 155 -9.50 6.67 11.77
N ARG A 156 -10.45 5.77 11.64
CA ARG A 156 -11.07 5.50 10.35
C ARG A 156 -11.95 6.69 9.95
N LEU A 157 -11.58 7.36 8.88
CA LEU A 157 -12.28 8.53 8.37
C LEU A 157 -13.46 8.15 7.48
N ARG A 158 -13.27 7.12 6.64
CA ARG A 158 -14.29 6.66 5.69
C ARG A 158 -14.25 5.14 5.52
N LYS A 159 -15.42 4.52 5.45
CA LYS A 159 -15.54 3.12 5.02
C LYS A 159 -15.32 3.05 3.51
N ASN A 160 -14.68 1.98 3.07
CA ASN A 160 -14.56 1.67 1.64
C ASN A 160 -15.89 1.10 1.10
N ILE A 161 -16.08 1.23 -0.21
CA ILE A 161 -17.12 0.47 -0.92
C ILE A 161 -16.76 -1.01 -0.85
N ILE A 162 -17.75 -1.83 -0.47
CA ILE A 162 -17.57 -3.28 -0.40
C ILE A 162 -17.87 -3.87 -1.77
N VAL A 163 -16.94 -4.65 -2.28
CA VAL A 163 -17.11 -5.42 -3.51
C VAL A 163 -17.69 -6.77 -3.15
N SER A 164 -18.95 -6.96 -3.46
CA SER A 164 -19.67 -8.21 -3.23
C SER A 164 -19.30 -9.33 -4.22
#